data_13f5db3bfe720a7dbef6ccba7071bfce
#
_entry.id   13f5db3bfe720a7dbef6ccba7071bfce
#
_cell.length_a   1.000
_cell.length_b   1.000
_cell.length_c   1.000
_cell.angle_alpha   90.00
_cell.angle_beta   90.00
_cell.angle_gamma   90.00
#
_symmetry.space_group_name_H-M   'P 1'
#
loop_
_entity.id
_entity.type
_entity.pdbx_description
1 polymer ?
#
loop_
_entity_poly.entity_id
_entity_poly.type
_entity_poly.pdbx_seq_one_letter_code
_entity_poly.pdbx_strand_id
1 'polypeptide(L)'
;AILSANGKRPAVWNEAVTTGDLAHDSRVYSWQSVKACLDATAKGYETVVMPGEYFYFDMRQTPHEDGHDWAAVFDAKKVFGFDFTDKGFSPEQMRNVVGLQAAFFSEAYVSHEPEKPDYLDYMCFPRICALARIAWRGNGEGWDAYYKGLVEKHYDRMAAMGIRFRLFPPKVSYKDGAFTVTADDGSEIYYTEGDAPEEHRYT
;
A
#
# COMPACT_ATOMS: atom_id res chain seq x y z
N ALA A 1 -2.17 -33.87 -2.06
CA ALA A 1 -1.73 -35.16 -2.63
C ALA A 1 -0.98 -35.00 -3.96
N ILE A 2 -1.62 -34.47 -5.03
CA ILE A 2 -1.00 -34.40 -6.36
C ILE A 2 0.26 -33.48 -6.36
N LEU A 3 0.20 -32.29 -5.78
CA LEU A 3 1.34 -31.36 -5.74
C LEU A 3 2.52 -31.98 -4.98
N SER A 4 2.27 -32.51 -3.79
CA SER A 4 3.32 -33.11 -2.95
C SER A 4 3.94 -34.35 -3.62
N ALA A 5 3.14 -35.18 -4.33
CA ALA A 5 3.65 -36.32 -5.09
C ALA A 5 4.59 -35.90 -6.25
N ASN A 6 4.49 -34.65 -6.71
CA ASN A 6 5.35 -34.08 -7.73
C ASN A 6 6.43 -33.14 -7.14
N GLY A 7 6.72 -33.22 -5.86
CA GLY A 7 7.72 -32.40 -5.18
C GLY A 7 7.38 -30.90 -5.16
N LYS A 8 6.11 -30.53 -5.31
CA LYS A 8 5.63 -29.15 -5.26
C LYS A 8 4.94 -28.87 -3.94
N ARG A 9 5.17 -27.67 -3.43
CA ARG A 9 4.53 -27.17 -2.23
C ARG A 9 3.24 -26.44 -2.60
N PRO A 10 2.11 -26.70 -1.92
CA PRO A 10 0.86 -25.97 -2.14
C PRO A 10 1.00 -24.50 -1.71
N ALA A 11 0.41 -23.60 -2.49
CA ALA A 11 0.19 -22.20 -2.11
C ALA A 11 -1.29 -21.88 -2.27
N VAL A 12 -1.89 -21.32 -1.22
CA VAL A 12 -3.35 -21.14 -1.12
C VAL A 12 -3.69 -19.76 -0.54
N TRP A 13 -4.89 -19.28 -0.82
CA TRP A 13 -5.47 -18.13 -0.13
C TRP A 13 -5.93 -18.50 1.28
N ASN A 14 -6.07 -17.50 2.16
CA ASN A 14 -6.41 -17.75 3.57
C ASN A 14 -7.77 -18.40 3.81
N GLU A 15 -8.69 -18.40 2.83
CA GLU A 15 -9.98 -19.11 2.93
C GLU A 15 -9.78 -20.62 3.16
N ALA A 16 -8.74 -21.18 2.57
CA ALA A 16 -8.43 -22.60 2.76
C ALA A 16 -8.06 -22.96 4.21
N VAL A 17 -7.62 -22.00 5.02
CA VAL A 17 -7.27 -22.21 6.43
C VAL A 17 -8.49 -22.59 7.30
N THR A 18 -9.68 -22.21 6.85
CA THR A 18 -10.94 -22.47 7.57
C THR A 18 -11.51 -23.87 7.30
N THR A 19 -11.08 -24.55 6.24
CA THR A 19 -11.62 -25.88 5.85
C THR A 19 -11.17 -27.03 6.73
N GLY A 20 -10.07 -26.87 7.49
CA GLY A 20 -9.55 -27.89 8.39
C GLY A 20 -8.67 -28.97 7.76
N ASP A 21 -8.67 -29.09 6.43
CA ASP A 21 -7.97 -30.16 5.69
C ASP A 21 -6.69 -29.70 4.99
N LEU A 22 -6.23 -28.48 5.27
CA LEU A 22 -5.05 -27.90 4.63
C LEU A 22 -3.78 -28.59 5.15
N ALA A 23 -2.94 -29.08 4.24
CA ALA A 23 -1.65 -29.67 4.59
C ALA A 23 -0.74 -28.62 5.27
N HIS A 24 -0.07 -29.02 6.37
CA HIS A 24 0.75 -28.11 7.19
C HIS A 24 1.94 -27.49 6.44
N ASP A 25 2.43 -28.12 5.39
CA ASP A 25 3.50 -27.60 4.53
C ASP A 25 3.00 -26.57 3.51
N SER A 26 1.72 -26.24 3.50
CA SER A 26 1.14 -25.24 2.61
C SER A 26 1.61 -23.84 2.99
N ARG A 27 1.83 -23.00 1.97
CA ARG A 27 2.02 -21.54 2.14
C ARG A 27 0.70 -20.82 1.98
N VAL A 28 0.37 -19.97 2.93
CA VAL A 28 -0.87 -19.19 2.93
C VAL A 28 -0.58 -17.75 2.49
N TYR A 29 -1.31 -17.28 1.49
CA TYR A 29 -1.36 -15.88 1.10
C TYR A 29 -2.60 -15.27 1.74
N SER A 30 -2.39 -14.45 2.79
CA SER A 30 -3.49 -13.97 3.63
C SER A 30 -3.83 -12.52 3.31
N TRP A 31 -4.99 -12.33 2.66
CA TRP A 31 -5.39 -11.06 2.06
C TRP A 31 -6.62 -10.40 2.71
N GLN A 32 -7.53 -11.18 3.27
CA GLN A 32 -8.85 -10.68 3.68
C GLN A 32 -8.79 -9.64 4.79
N SER A 33 -7.89 -9.82 5.76
CA SER A 33 -7.72 -8.88 6.88
C SER A 33 -6.47 -9.21 7.70
N VAL A 34 -6.07 -8.30 8.58
CA VAL A 34 -5.05 -8.57 9.61
C VAL A 34 -5.46 -9.77 10.47
N LYS A 35 -6.75 -9.89 10.82
CA LYS A 35 -7.23 -11.05 11.57
C LYS A 35 -6.99 -12.37 10.84
N ALA A 36 -7.24 -12.43 9.55
CA ALA A 36 -6.98 -13.65 8.76
C ALA A 36 -5.48 -14.00 8.75
N CYS A 37 -4.59 -13.00 8.72
CA CYS A 37 -3.15 -13.20 8.84
C CYS A 37 -2.77 -13.78 10.21
N LEU A 38 -3.35 -13.25 11.29
CA LEU A 38 -3.17 -13.76 12.64
C LEU A 38 -3.67 -15.21 12.78
N ASP A 39 -4.84 -15.50 12.24
CA ASP A 39 -5.42 -16.84 12.29
C ASP A 39 -4.55 -17.87 11.55
N ALA A 40 -4.03 -17.52 10.37
CA ALA A 40 -3.15 -18.41 9.60
C ALA A 40 -1.82 -18.66 10.32
N THR A 41 -1.18 -17.60 10.82
CA THR A 41 0.10 -17.70 11.54
C THR A 41 -0.04 -18.44 12.88
N ALA A 42 -1.16 -18.24 13.61
CA ALA A 42 -1.44 -18.93 14.87
C ALA A 42 -1.63 -20.46 14.67
N LYS A 43 -2.13 -20.87 13.50
CA LYS A 43 -2.23 -22.29 13.13
C LYS A 43 -0.91 -22.89 12.62
N GLY A 44 0.18 -22.13 12.58
CA GLY A 44 1.50 -22.59 12.20
C GLY A 44 1.78 -22.61 10.70
N TYR A 45 0.90 -22.03 9.86
CA TYR A 45 1.15 -21.95 8.42
C TYR A 45 2.16 -20.87 8.11
N GLU A 46 3.14 -21.17 7.24
CA GLU A 46 3.94 -20.12 6.61
C GLU A 46 3.03 -19.15 5.84
N THR A 47 3.05 -17.89 6.24
CA THR A 47 2.09 -16.89 5.77
C THR A 47 2.77 -15.71 5.11
N VAL A 48 2.36 -15.41 3.88
CA VAL A 48 2.59 -14.12 3.24
C VAL A 48 1.48 -13.18 3.71
N VAL A 49 1.87 -12.11 4.40
CA VAL A 49 0.94 -11.13 4.99
C VAL A 49 0.64 -10.06 3.96
N MET A 50 -0.62 -9.98 3.51
CA MET A 50 -1.05 -9.04 2.46
C MET A 50 -2.48 -8.51 2.68
N PRO A 51 -2.85 -8.07 3.90
CA PRO A 51 -4.21 -7.63 4.19
C PRO A 51 -4.62 -6.46 3.29
N GLY A 52 -5.80 -6.59 2.66
CA GLY A 52 -6.27 -5.67 1.63
C GLY A 52 -6.39 -4.24 2.10
N GLU A 53 -6.75 -4.04 3.36
CA GLU A 53 -6.88 -2.71 3.99
C GLU A 53 -5.54 -1.96 4.16
N TYR A 54 -4.40 -2.61 3.83
CA TYR A 54 -3.07 -2.02 3.85
C TYR A 54 -2.31 -2.17 2.53
N PHE A 55 -2.51 -3.28 1.80
CA PHE A 55 -1.59 -3.68 0.74
C PHE A 55 -2.27 -3.97 -0.61
N TYR A 56 -3.58 -3.71 -0.75
CA TYR A 56 -4.23 -3.72 -2.05
C TYR A 56 -4.14 -2.33 -2.70
N PHE A 57 -3.24 -2.21 -3.67
CA PHE A 57 -2.91 -0.93 -4.29
C PHE A 57 -3.86 -0.50 -5.41
N ASP A 58 -4.89 -1.28 -5.69
CA ASP A 58 -6.07 -0.89 -6.44
C ASP A 58 -7.08 -0.08 -5.59
N MET A 59 -6.88 0.01 -4.27
CA MET A 59 -7.65 0.88 -3.39
C MET A 59 -7.24 2.35 -3.58
N ARG A 60 -8.24 3.26 -3.62
CA ARG A 60 -8.00 4.71 -3.74
C ARG A 60 -7.20 5.26 -2.56
N GLN A 61 -6.43 6.30 -2.82
CA GLN A 61 -5.54 6.88 -1.81
C GLN A 61 -6.18 8.02 -1.02
N THR A 62 -7.19 8.69 -1.61
CA THR A 62 -8.08 9.63 -0.92
C THR A 62 -9.52 9.42 -1.38
N PRO A 63 -10.54 9.95 -0.67
CA PRO A 63 -11.93 9.86 -1.08
C PRO A 63 -12.26 10.49 -2.45
N HIS A 64 -11.39 11.38 -2.93
CA HIS A 64 -11.58 12.16 -4.16
C HIS A 64 -10.80 11.61 -5.36
N GLU A 65 -10.03 10.55 -5.18
CA GLU A 65 -9.24 9.92 -6.23
C GLU A 65 -9.94 8.66 -6.77
N ASP A 66 -9.57 8.28 -7.99
CA ASP A 66 -10.02 7.02 -8.57
C ASP A 66 -9.45 5.80 -7.82
N GLY A 67 -10.13 4.69 -7.92
CA GLY A 67 -9.74 3.42 -7.32
C GLY A 67 -10.89 2.77 -6.56
N HIS A 68 -10.70 1.53 -6.17
CA HIS A 68 -11.63 0.82 -5.30
C HIS A 68 -11.57 1.35 -3.86
N ASP A 69 -12.57 1.05 -3.05
CA ASP A 69 -12.65 1.47 -1.65
C ASP A 69 -13.21 0.40 -0.71
N TRP A 70 -13.52 -0.77 -1.24
CA TRP A 70 -14.17 -1.85 -0.48
C TRP A 70 -13.32 -2.39 0.68
N ALA A 71 -11.97 -2.34 0.59
CA ALA A 71 -11.10 -2.74 1.69
C ALA A 71 -10.75 -1.55 2.59
N ALA A 72 -10.34 -0.43 2.00
CA ALA A 72 -10.02 0.81 2.70
C ALA A 72 -9.70 1.94 1.71
N VAL A 73 -9.58 3.17 2.23
CA VAL A 73 -8.95 4.30 1.55
C VAL A 73 -7.62 4.58 2.26
N PHE A 74 -6.48 4.56 1.54
CA PHE A 74 -5.18 4.71 2.17
C PHE A 74 -4.05 5.09 1.22
N ASP A 75 -3.12 5.86 1.74
CA ASP A 75 -1.89 6.30 1.10
C ASP A 75 -0.64 5.53 1.60
N ALA A 76 0.54 5.98 1.17
CA ALA A 76 1.81 5.39 1.59
C ALA A 76 2.09 5.54 3.09
N LYS A 77 1.52 6.54 3.77
CA LYS A 77 1.68 6.71 5.21
C LYS A 77 1.04 5.57 5.98
N LYS A 78 -0.17 5.16 5.57
CA LYS A 78 -0.84 4.00 6.18
C LYS A 78 -0.09 2.70 5.91
N VAL A 79 0.44 2.51 4.70
CA VAL A 79 1.29 1.35 4.36
C VAL A 79 2.52 1.30 5.26
N PHE A 80 3.25 2.41 5.38
CA PHE A 80 4.44 2.52 6.25
C PHE A 80 4.11 2.28 7.73
N GLY A 81 2.93 2.69 8.18
CA GLY A 81 2.46 2.51 9.56
C GLY A 81 2.05 1.08 9.91
N PHE A 82 2.17 0.11 9.00
CA PHE A 82 1.92 -1.28 9.35
C PHE A 82 3.06 -1.81 10.23
N ASP A 83 2.71 -2.17 11.46
CA ASP A 83 3.62 -2.78 12.43
C ASP A 83 3.04 -4.08 12.97
N PHE A 84 3.80 -5.15 12.94
CA PHE A 84 3.35 -6.47 13.37
C PHE A 84 2.98 -6.51 14.85
N THR A 85 3.74 -5.82 15.70
CA THR A 85 3.50 -5.77 17.15
C THR A 85 2.19 -5.06 17.45
N ASP A 86 1.96 -3.90 16.82
CA ASP A 86 0.71 -3.14 16.96
C ASP A 86 -0.50 -3.90 16.44
N LYS A 87 -0.30 -4.80 15.47
CA LYS A 87 -1.34 -5.68 14.93
C LYS A 87 -1.57 -6.94 15.77
N GLY A 88 -0.80 -7.12 16.84
CA GLY A 88 -0.98 -8.22 17.78
C GLY A 88 -0.31 -9.54 17.39
N PHE A 89 0.65 -9.53 16.47
CA PHE A 89 1.43 -10.73 16.16
C PHE A 89 2.37 -11.07 17.33
N SER A 90 2.23 -12.28 17.85
CA SER A 90 3.14 -12.79 18.87
C SER A 90 4.49 -13.19 18.26
N PRO A 91 5.57 -13.29 19.07
CA PRO A 91 6.86 -13.81 18.60
C PRO A 91 6.76 -15.19 17.95
N GLU A 92 5.84 -16.04 18.40
CA GLU A 92 5.56 -17.36 17.83
C GLU A 92 4.98 -17.23 16.42
N GLN A 93 3.99 -16.35 16.25
CA GLN A 93 3.36 -16.11 14.95
C GLN A 93 4.34 -15.49 13.97
N MET A 94 5.23 -14.60 14.43
CA MET A 94 6.26 -14.00 13.58
C MET A 94 7.22 -15.01 12.96
N ARG A 95 7.44 -16.17 13.58
CA ARG A 95 8.23 -17.26 12.98
C ARG A 95 7.57 -17.86 11.74
N ASN A 96 6.25 -17.70 11.61
CA ASN A 96 5.46 -18.18 10.49
C ASN A 96 5.23 -17.11 9.41
N VAL A 97 5.62 -15.85 9.64
CA VAL A 97 5.57 -14.79 8.64
C VAL A 97 6.77 -14.93 7.70
N VAL A 98 6.51 -15.16 6.42
CA VAL A 98 7.57 -15.31 5.40
C VAL A 98 7.80 -14.05 4.58
N GLY A 99 6.91 -13.07 4.69
CA GLY A 99 7.08 -11.77 4.03
C GLY A 99 5.78 -10.98 3.91
N LEU A 100 5.93 -9.79 3.32
CA LEU A 100 4.82 -8.92 2.95
C LEU A 100 4.63 -8.93 1.43
N GLN A 101 3.40 -8.75 0.98
CA GLN A 101 3.08 -8.61 -0.43
C GLN A 101 2.00 -7.56 -0.63
N ALA A 102 2.14 -6.75 -1.68
CA ALA A 102 1.04 -5.94 -2.22
C ALA A 102 0.37 -6.66 -3.38
N ALA A 103 -0.88 -6.28 -3.65
CA ALA A 103 -1.62 -6.68 -4.83
C ALA A 103 -2.19 -5.46 -5.54
N PHE A 104 -2.28 -5.54 -6.86
CA PHE A 104 -3.01 -4.62 -7.71
C PHE A 104 -3.79 -5.44 -8.72
N PHE A 105 -5.11 -5.37 -8.66
CA PHE A 105 -5.96 -6.13 -9.58
C PHE A 105 -6.21 -5.34 -10.87
N SER A 106 -6.06 -6.03 -11.99
CA SER A 106 -6.04 -5.44 -13.33
C SER A 106 -7.38 -4.80 -13.75
N GLU A 107 -8.48 -5.16 -13.12
CA GLU A 107 -9.79 -4.56 -13.38
C GLU A 107 -9.75 -3.05 -13.15
N ALA A 108 -9.06 -2.60 -12.11
CA ALA A 108 -8.88 -1.18 -11.84
C ALA A 108 -8.02 -0.48 -12.91
N TYR A 109 -7.05 -1.18 -13.49
CA TYR A 109 -6.20 -0.65 -14.54
C TYR A 109 -6.93 -0.58 -15.89
N VAL A 110 -7.55 -1.66 -16.30
CA VAL A 110 -8.21 -1.78 -17.62
C VAL A 110 -9.32 -0.75 -17.80
N SER A 111 -10.04 -0.39 -16.73
CA SER A 111 -11.08 0.62 -16.79
C SER A 111 -10.58 2.04 -17.03
N HIS A 112 -9.26 2.30 -16.89
CA HIS A 112 -8.64 3.61 -17.06
C HIS A 112 -7.74 3.71 -18.30
N GLU A 113 -7.42 2.62 -18.96
CA GLU A 113 -6.71 2.61 -20.23
C GLU A 113 -7.66 2.90 -21.40
N PRO A 114 -7.27 3.66 -22.42
CA PRO A 114 -5.99 4.35 -22.63
C PRO A 114 -5.93 5.76 -22.02
N GLU A 115 -6.96 6.19 -21.31
CA GLU A 115 -7.12 7.59 -20.85
C GLU A 115 -6.08 7.98 -19.79
N LYS A 116 -5.65 6.99 -18.98
CA LYS A 116 -4.67 7.19 -17.92
C LYS A 116 -3.55 6.13 -17.98
N PRO A 117 -2.64 6.19 -18.95
CA PRO A 117 -1.63 5.16 -19.17
C PRO A 117 -0.67 4.98 -17.98
N ASP A 118 -0.51 6.02 -17.15
CA ASP A 118 0.35 6.01 -15.97
C ASP A 118 -0.38 5.60 -14.68
N TYR A 119 -1.64 5.13 -14.79
CA TYR A 119 -2.49 4.82 -13.63
C TYR A 119 -1.88 3.78 -12.69
N LEU A 120 -1.27 2.74 -13.23
CA LEU A 120 -0.62 1.71 -12.42
C LEU A 120 0.53 2.29 -11.58
N ASP A 121 1.38 3.09 -12.19
CA ASP A 121 2.49 3.76 -11.51
C ASP A 121 1.96 4.69 -10.41
N TYR A 122 0.98 5.51 -10.74
CA TYR A 122 0.34 6.43 -9.80
C TYR A 122 -0.25 5.69 -8.59
N MET A 123 -0.91 4.58 -8.81
CA MET A 123 -1.52 3.79 -7.74
C MET A 123 -0.50 3.01 -6.91
N CYS A 124 0.58 2.54 -7.52
CA CYS A 124 1.59 1.75 -6.83
C CYS A 124 2.64 2.60 -6.10
N PHE A 125 3.09 3.69 -6.70
CA PHE A 125 4.15 4.52 -6.14
C PHE A 125 3.58 5.81 -5.48
N PRO A 126 4.06 6.19 -4.28
CA PRO A 126 5.16 5.61 -3.52
C PRO A 126 4.76 4.49 -2.52
N ARG A 127 3.53 3.95 -2.54
CA ARG A 127 3.07 2.91 -1.60
C ARG A 127 3.99 1.67 -1.59
N ILE A 128 4.45 1.24 -2.76
CA ILE A 128 5.36 0.08 -2.86
C ILE A 128 6.73 0.37 -2.23
N CYS A 129 7.20 1.63 -2.27
CA CYS A 129 8.43 2.03 -1.59
C CYS A 129 8.27 1.90 -0.06
N ALA A 130 7.11 2.30 0.47
CA ALA A 130 6.78 2.15 1.88
C ALA A 130 6.69 0.67 2.27
N LEU A 131 6.02 -0.17 1.47
CA LEU A 131 5.98 -1.61 1.68
C LEU A 131 7.38 -2.24 1.71
N ALA A 132 8.20 -1.93 0.72
CA ALA A 132 9.57 -2.43 0.64
C ALA A 132 10.39 -2.01 1.88
N ARG A 133 10.22 -0.76 2.32
CA ARG A 133 10.91 -0.25 3.51
C ARG A 133 10.56 -1.04 4.77
N ILE A 134 9.27 -1.26 5.03
CA ILE A 134 8.84 -2.00 6.22
C ILE A 134 9.18 -3.49 6.13
N ALA A 135 9.10 -4.09 4.94
CA ALA A 135 9.44 -5.49 4.72
C ALA A 135 10.91 -5.81 5.00
N TRP A 136 11.83 -4.89 4.66
CA TRP A 136 13.27 -5.10 4.80
C TRP A 136 13.86 -4.54 6.09
N ARG A 137 13.29 -3.49 6.67
CA ARG A 137 13.89 -2.76 7.78
C ARG A 137 12.94 -2.35 8.90
N GLY A 138 11.64 -2.65 8.77
CA GLY A 138 10.61 -2.15 9.68
C GLY A 138 10.39 -0.63 9.55
N ASN A 139 9.67 -0.06 10.48
CA ASN A 139 9.23 1.34 10.51
C ASN A 139 9.79 2.14 11.71
N GLY A 140 10.82 1.64 12.39
CA GLY A 140 11.35 2.19 13.64
C GLY A 140 11.91 3.61 13.56
N GLU A 141 12.19 4.15 12.35
CA GLU A 141 12.62 5.53 12.16
C GLU A 141 11.45 6.55 12.22
N GLY A 142 10.23 6.07 12.12
CA GLY A 142 9.02 6.90 12.05
C GLY A 142 8.75 7.47 10.65
N TRP A 143 7.50 7.89 10.46
CA TRP A 143 7.02 8.38 9.16
C TRP A 143 7.77 9.62 8.67
N ASP A 144 8.00 10.61 9.53
CA ASP A 144 8.58 11.89 9.10
C ASP A 144 10.01 11.75 8.57
N ALA A 145 10.82 10.90 9.21
CA ALA A 145 12.17 10.60 8.73
C ALA A 145 12.14 9.84 7.40
N TYR A 146 11.25 8.84 7.28
CA TYR A 146 11.04 8.10 6.03
C TYR A 146 10.57 9.03 4.91
N TYR A 147 9.54 9.86 5.16
CA TYR A 147 8.97 10.78 4.19
C TYR A 147 9.99 11.79 3.68
N LYS A 148 10.79 12.36 4.59
CA LYS A 148 11.90 13.23 4.21
C LYS A 148 12.86 12.53 3.24
N GLY A 149 13.28 11.31 3.54
CA GLY A 149 14.15 10.54 2.65
C GLY A 149 13.48 10.17 1.31
N LEU A 150 12.17 9.95 1.30
CA LEU A 150 11.38 9.73 0.09
C LEU A 150 11.42 10.95 -0.83
N VAL A 151 11.12 12.14 -0.29
CA VAL A 151 11.14 13.41 -1.03
C VAL A 151 12.55 13.76 -1.52
N GLU A 152 13.54 13.75 -0.64
CA GLU A 152 14.91 14.22 -0.95
C GLU A 152 15.69 13.30 -1.90
N LYS A 153 15.32 12.03 -2.01
CA LYS A 153 16.14 11.03 -2.72
C LYS A 153 15.38 10.14 -3.68
N HIS A 154 14.17 9.73 -3.31
CA HIS A 154 13.44 8.75 -4.11
C HIS A 154 12.58 9.39 -5.20
N TYR A 155 12.05 10.59 -5.01
CA TYR A 155 11.26 11.27 -6.03
C TYR A 155 12.08 11.54 -7.29
N ASP A 156 13.26 12.15 -7.16
CA ASP A 156 14.16 12.37 -8.30
C ASP A 156 14.55 11.07 -8.99
N ARG A 157 14.79 10.03 -8.20
CA ARG A 157 15.15 8.71 -8.73
C ARG A 157 14.01 8.06 -9.50
N MET A 158 12.78 8.13 -8.98
CA MET A 158 11.60 7.61 -9.68
C MET A 158 11.32 8.42 -10.95
N ALA A 159 11.44 9.74 -10.90
CA ALA A 159 11.29 10.61 -12.06
C ALA A 159 12.33 10.28 -13.14
N ALA A 160 13.59 10.09 -12.76
CA ALA A 160 14.66 9.70 -13.71
C ALA A 160 14.43 8.30 -14.33
N MET A 161 13.68 7.43 -13.67
CA MET A 161 13.26 6.12 -14.20
C MET A 161 11.98 6.20 -15.05
N GLY A 162 11.37 7.36 -15.18
CA GLY A 162 10.11 7.58 -15.90
C GLY A 162 8.87 7.09 -15.17
N ILE A 163 8.96 6.81 -13.87
CA ILE A 163 7.83 6.37 -13.05
C ILE A 163 6.94 7.56 -12.72
N ARG A 164 5.66 7.46 -13.02
CA ARG A 164 4.63 8.47 -12.75
C ARG A 164 4.02 8.29 -11.36
N PHE A 165 4.82 8.54 -10.33
CA PHE A 165 4.41 8.37 -8.95
C PHE A 165 3.47 9.47 -8.47
N ARG A 166 2.63 9.14 -7.49
CA ARG A 166 1.73 10.06 -6.82
C ARG A 166 2.49 10.95 -5.84
N LEU A 167 2.29 12.25 -5.93
CA LEU A 167 2.69 13.21 -4.89
C LEU A 167 1.65 13.22 -3.75
N PHE A 168 2.10 13.57 -2.55
CA PHE A 168 1.15 13.81 -1.46
C PHE A 168 0.38 15.10 -1.70
N PRO A 169 -0.91 15.15 -1.34
CA PRO A 169 -1.69 16.39 -1.46
C PRO A 169 -1.06 17.52 -0.66
N PRO A 170 -1.15 18.76 -1.13
CA PRO A 170 -0.70 19.91 -0.38
C PRO A 170 -1.47 20.05 0.93
N LYS A 171 -0.81 20.57 1.95
CA LYS A 171 -1.42 20.88 3.23
C LYS A 171 -2.14 22.21 3.14
N VAL A 172 -3.41 22.22 3.51
CA VAL A 172 -4.23 23.42 3.54
C VAL A 172 -4.53 23.78 4.99
N SER A 173 -4.29 25.03 5.37
CA SER A 173 -4.69 25.59 6.65
C SER A 173 -5.47 26.88 6.45
N TYR A 174 -6.42 27.14 7.36
CA TYR A 174 -7.21 28.37 7.37
C TYR A 174 -7.03 29.09 8.71
N LYS A 175 -6.56 30.31 8.66
CA LYS A 175 -6.37 31.14 9.85
C LYS A 175 -6.63 32.62 9.53
N ASP A 176 -7.31 33.32 10.43
CA ASP A 176 -7.56 34.75 10.37
C ASP A 176 -8.14 35.23 9.02
N GLY A 177 -9.01 34.44 8.40
CA GLY A 177 -9.65 34.77 7.13
C GLY A 177 -8.82 34.42 5.90
N ALA A 178 -7.63 33.83 6.04
CA ALA A 178 -6.73 33.47 4.93
C ALA A 178 -6.47 31.97 4.88
N PHE A 179 -6.38 31.43 3.66
CA PHE A 179 -5.88 30.09 3.40
C PHE A 179 -4.35 30.12 3.20
N THR A 180 -3.69 29.13 3.77
CA THR A 180 -2.28 28.84 3.47
C THR A 180 -2.18 27.43 2.93
N VAL A 181 -1.53 27.29 1.79
CA VAL A 181 -1.33 26.01 1.12
C VAL A 181 0.18 25.75 0.98
N THR A 182 0.63 24.57 1.38
CA THR A 182 2.06 24.20 1.32
C THR A 182 2.23 22.80 0.77
N ALA A 183 3.24 22.60 -0.06
CA ALA A 183 3.70 21.28 -0.51
C ALA A 183 5.04 20.96 0.16
N ASP A 184 5.14 19.81 0.83
CA ASP A 184 6.36 19.41 1.56
C ASP A 184 7.52 19.04 0.63
N ASP A 185 7.22 18.72 -0.63
CA ASP A 185 8.17 18.31 -1.67
C ASP A 185 8.67 19.47 -2.54
N GLY A 186 8.23 20.71 -2.24
CA GLY A 186 8.59 21.90 -3.01
C GLY A 186 7.91 22.00 -4.37
N SER A 187 6.91 21.17 -4.64
CA SER A 187 6.11 21.25 -5.87
C SER A 187 5.39 22.58 -6.01
N GLU A 188 5.25 23.06 -7.23
CA GLU A 188 4.38 24.19 -7.54
C GLU A 188 2.92 23.81 -7.29
N ILE A 189 2.19 24.73 -6.68
CA ILE A 189 0.78 24.55 -6.36
C ILE A 189 -0.05 25.39 -7.29
N TYR A 190 -1.07 24.78 -7.87
CA TYR A 190 -2.07 25.43 -8.70
C TYR A 190 -3.45 25.26 -8.09
N TYR A 191 -4.34 26.21 -8.29
CA TYR A 191 -5.72 26.13 -7.82
C TYR A 191 -6.68 26.66 -8.89
N THR A 192 -7.92 26.26 -8.81
CA THR A 192 -9.03 26.78 -9.60
C THR A 192 -10.08 27.41 -8.68
N GLU A 193 -10.81 28.39 -9.14
CA GLU A 193 -11.92 29.00 -8.40
C GLU A 193 -13.25 28.52 -8.96
N GLY A 194 -14.04 27.84 -8.11
CA GLY A 194 -15.32 27.24 -8.51
C GLY A 194 -15.17 26.21 -9.62
N ASP A 195 -16.06 26.28 -10.63
CA ASP A 195 -16.03 25.40 -11.81
C ASP A 195 -15.22 25.99 -12.98
N ALA A 196 -14.44 27.05 -12.74
CA ALA A 196 -13.65 27.68 -13.78
C ALA A 196 -12.48 26.76 -14.20
N PRO A 197 -12.27 26.57 -15.52
CA PRO A 197 -11.18 25.72 -16.00
C PRO A 197 -9.79 26.37 -15.91
N GLU A 198 -9.71 27.65 -15.55
CA GLU A 198 -8.48 28.42 -15.48
C GLU A 198 -7.71 28.07 -14.19
N GLU A 199 -6.48 27.62 -14.37
CA GLU A 199 -5.57 27.33 -13.26
C GLU A 199 -4.76 28.58 -12.88
N HIS A 200 -4.69 28.86 -11.58
CA HIS A 200 -3.89 29.94 -11.03
C HIS A 200 -2.74 29.37 -10.21
N ARG A 201 -1.54 29.89 -10.40
CA ARG A 201 -0.39 29.51 -9.56
C ARG A 201 -0.54 30.15 -8.18
N TYR A 202 -0.45 29.33 -7.15
CA TYR A 202 -0.41 29.79 -5.77
C TYR A 202 1.00 30.30 -5.44
N THR A 203 1.11 31.54 -4.95
CA THR A 203 2.39 32.22 -4.64
C THR A 203 2.44 32.70 -3.19
#